data_640764380277d2b49827f77b04c174ed
#
_entry.id   640764380277d2b49827f77b04c174ed
#
_cell.length_a   1.000
_cell.length_b   1.000
_cell.length_c   1.000
_cell.angle_alpha   90.00
_cell.angle_beta   90.00
_cell.angle_gamma   90.00
#
_symmetry.space_group_name_H-M   'P 1'
#
loop_
_entity.id
_entity.type
_entity.pdbx_description
1 polymer ?
#
loop_
_entity_poly.entity_id
_entity_poly.type
_entity_poly.pdbx_seq_one_letter_code
_entity_poly.pdbx_strand_id
1 'polypeptide(L)'
;MVNMDDLIVCAVCHSDLPLNTISSDGCGCCPQCGRSYRFDRGVYNMTPLPPPDEALRSKWQTWQKLQDNGLLSYSRAPEFNLSVGPREDAQAFKAFAQPAGLILDVGCGPQTYPSYLPESGRIVGIDPLVGQQPRGFSFVQGIGEYLPFRDETFDSILYASSLDHIIDPKRSLAEAVRCLKPEGHISLWIDGLAADGAPANPSRWERYQVLANKGFKSLWRHSWLAKIGLRRTLSYVGLVARMTIPAGASDYFHFAHLNSAAVSGWLNELNLMAIRRQEYDEADSLFVQAEKKE
;
A
#
# COMPACT_ATOMS: atom_id res chain seq x y z
N MET A 1 -11.95 0.46 18.02
CA MET A 1 -11.02 1.41 17.38
C MET A 1 -9.83 1.62 18.29
N VAL A 2 -8.65 1.87 17.74
CA VAL A 2 -7.41 2.12 18.49
C VAL A 2 -7.33 3.59 18.87
N ASN A 3 -6.82 3.91 20.07
CA ASN A 3 -6.51 5.29 20.42
C ASN A 3 -5.30 5.76 19.60
N MET A 4 -5.51 6.65 18.66
CA MET A 4 -4.48 7.12 17.75
C MET A 4 -3.51 8.10 18.39
N ASP A 5 -3.93 8.82 19.41
CA ASP A 5 -3.11 9.84 20.10
C ASP A 5 -1.88 9.23 20.77
N ASP A 6 -2.00 7.98 21.22
CA ASP A 6 -0.88 7.26 21.84
C ASP A 6 0.13 6.72 20.82
N LEU A 7 -0.26 6.62 19.55
CA LEU A 7 0.52 6.00 18.50
C LEU A 7 1.23 7.00 17.57
N ILE A 8 0.58 8.16 17.33
CA ILE A 8 1.03 9.12 16.32
C ILE A 8 2.20 9.95 16.83
N VAL A 9 3.20 10.06 15.93
CA VAL A 9 4.35 10.95 16.07
C VAL A 9 4.53 11.74 14.78
N CYS A 10 5.44 12.70 14.76
CA CYS A 10 5.82 13.39 13.53
C CYS A 10 6.34 12.41 12.49
N ALA A 11 5.75 12.38 11.31
CA ALA A 11 6.13 11.48 10.22
C ALA A 11 7.58 11.67 9.71
N VAL A 12 8.22 12.79 10.04
CA VAL A 12 9.57 13.12 9.52
C VAL A 12 10.67 12.98 10.57
N CYS A 13 10.45 13.46 11.78
CA CYS A 13 11.47 13.43 12.83
C CYS A 13 11.10 12.52 14.00
N HIS A 14 9.96 11.88 13.97
CA HIS A 14 9.43 10.92 14.94
C HIS A 14 9.31 11.48 16.38
N SER A 15 9.39 12.81 16.55
CA SER A 15 9.11 13.45 17.85
C SER A 15 7.63 13.41 18.17
N ASP A 16 7.32 13.52 19.46
CA ASP A 16 5.95 13.62 19.94
C ASP A 16 5.22 14.79 19.28
N LEU A 17 3.98 14.53 18.90
CA LEU A 17 3.04 15.54 18.41
C LEU A 17 2.00 15.78 19.50
N PRO A 18 1.90 16.99 20.02
CA PRO A 18 0.84 17.32 20.96
C PRO A 18 -0.51 17.48 20.22
N LEU A 19 -1.15 16.35 19.90
CA LEU A 19 -2.41 16.29 19.12
C LEU A 19 -3.56 17.05 19.83
N ASN A 20 -3.46 17.20 21.14
CA ASN A 20 -4.37 18.05 21.94
C ASN A 20 -4.19 19.55 21.65
N THR A 21 -3.14 19.96 20.96
CA THR A 21 -2.90 21.36 20.55
C THR A 21 -3.29 21.63 19.09
N ILE A 22 -4.01 20.71 18.47
CA ILE A 22 -4.57 20.96 17.13
C ILE A 22 -5.49 22.18 17.23
N SER A 23 -5.15 23.21 16.47
CA SER A 23 -5.88 24.48 16.44
C SER A 23 -7.31 24.29 15.91
N SER A 24 -8.18 25.29 16.15
CA SER A 24 -9.58 25.25 15.70
C SER A 24 -9.76 25.09 14.19
N ASP A 25 -8.72 25.38 13.41
CA ASP A 25 -8.66 25.15 11.96
C ASP A 25 -8.17 23.72 11.59
N GLY A 26 -7.97 22.85 12.58
CA GLY A 26 -7.53 21.47 12.38
C GLY A 26 -6.05 21.30 12.05
N CYS A 27 -5.21 22.31 12.30
CA CYS A 27 -3.78 22.24 12.06
C CYS A 27 -2.98 22.03 13.36
N GLY A 28 -2.01 21.09 13.31
CA GLY A 28 -1.00 20.87 14.34
C GLY A 28 0.38 21.03 13.75
N CYS A 29 1.33 21.54 14.54
CA CYS A 29 2.70 21.76 14.12
C CYS A 29 3.66 20.96 14.99
N CYS A 30 4.60 20.23 14.36
CA CYS A 30 5.65 19.53 15.09
C CYS A 30 6.58 20.54 15.77
N PRO A 31 6.72 20.50 17.11
CA PRO A 31 7.57 21.45 17.82
C PRO A 31 9.07 21.29 17.48
N GLN A 32 9.50 20.11 17.06
CA GLN A 32 10.90 19.81 16.79
C GLN A 32 11.34 20.23 15.37
N CYS A 33 10.55 19.91 14.33
CA CYS A 33 10.94 20.17 12.95
C CYS A 33 10.07 21.19 12.21
N GLY A 34 9.04 21.76 12.85
CA GLY A 34 8.17 22.77 12.29
C GLY A 34 7.17 22.27 11.25
N ARG A 35 7.11 20.96 10.97
CA ARG A 35 6.17 20.42 10.00
C ARG A 35 4.74 20.51 10.48
N SER A 36 3.84 20.95 9.58
CA SER A 36 2.42 21.07 9.88
C SER A 36 1.66 19.88 9.32
N TYR A 37 0.71 19.40 10.10
CA TYR A 37 -0.20 18.30 9.77
C TYR A 37 -1.64 18.77 9.97
N ARG A 38 -2.56 18.14 9.27
CA ARG A 38 -3.98 18.49 9.32
C ARG A 38 -4.80 17.36 9.94
N PHE A 39 -5.79 17.74 10.72
CA PHE A 39 -6.84 16.85 11.16
C PHE A 39 -8.17 17.36 10.62
N ASP A 40 -8.78 16.60 9.73
CA ASP A 40 -10.06 16.92 9.11
C ASP A 40 -10.99 15.71 9.12
N ARG A 41 -12.24 15.96 9.54
CA ARG A 41 -13.31 14.93 9.56
C ARG A 41 -12.90 13.59 10.20
N GLY A 42 -12.16 13.65 11.31
CA GLY A 42 -11.73 12.47 12.04
C GLY A 42 -10.50 11.74 11.44
N VAL A 43 -9.81 12.35 10.47
CA VAL A 43 -8.65 11.79 9.81
C VAL A 43 -7.42 12.66 10.04
N TYR A 44 -6.35 12.07 10.56
CA TYR A 44 -5.03 12.71 10.61
C TYR A 44 -4.37 12.61 9.23
N ASN A 45 -4.11 13.76 8.59
CA ASN A 45 -3.30 13.83 7.38
C ASN A 45 -1.84 14.04 7.77
N MET A 46 -1.10 12.97 7.78
CA MET A 46 0.31 12.92 8.16
C MET A 46 1.26 12.88 6.95
N THR A 47 0.74 13.11 5.74
CA THR A 47 1.58 13.20 4.52
C THR A 47 2.53 14.39 4.63
N PRO A 48 3.86 14.18 4.61
CA PRO A 48 4.82 15.28 4.71
C PRO A 48 4.93 16.04 3.37
N LEU A 49 4.28 17.20 3.26
CA LEU A 49 4.27 18.02 2.07
C LEU A 49 5.07 19.34 2.27
N PRO A 50 5.97 19.71 1.34
CA PRO A 50 6.54 18.84 0.30
C PRO A 50 7.34 17.68 0.93
N PRO A 51 7.51 16.54 0.22
CA PRO A 51 8.36 15.46 0.73
C PRO A 51 9.75 15.98 1.10
N PRO A 52 10.31 15.61 2.26
CA PRO A 52 11.61 16.14 2.70
C PRO A 52 12.78 15.64 1.85
N ASP A 53 12.64 14.46 1.28
CA ASP A 53 13.62 13.82 0.42
C ASP A 53 13.49 14.30 -1.03
N GLU A 54 14.63 14.66 -1.67
CA GLU A 54 14.64 15.17 -3.03
C GLU A 54 14.34 14.08 -4.07
N ALA A 55 14.78 12.85 -3.82
CA ALA A 55 14.50 11.73 -4.69
C ALA A 55 12.99 11.42 -4.74
N LEU A 56 12.29 11.54 -3.61
CA LEU A 56 10.83 11.47 -3.57
C LEU A 56 10.20 12.67 -4.30
N ARG A 57 10.69 13.89 -4.05
CA ARG A 57 10.14 15.10 -4.71
C ARG A 57 10.20 15.02 -6.23
N SER A 58 11.29 14.50 -6.78
CA SER A 58 11.46 14.37 -8.24
C SER A 58 10.43 13.44 -8.88
N LYS A 59 9.94 12.45 -8.12
CA LYS A 59 8.98 11.44 -8.57
C LYS A 59 7.54 11.74 -8.14
N TRP A 60 7.34 12.75 -7.31
CA TRP A 60 6.08 13.04 -6.63
C TRP A 60 4.91 13.28 -7.59
N GLN A 61 5.11 14.05 -8.64
CA GLN A 61 4.06 14.33 -9.61
C GLN A 61 3.61 13.09 -10.39
N THR A 62 4.57 12.23 -10.76
CA THR A 62 4.27 10.94 -11.39
C THR A 62 3.42 10.08 -10.46
N TRP A 63 3.84 9.97 -9.21
CA TRP A 63 3.14 9.19 -8.19
C TRP A 63 1.72 9.74 -7.92
N GLN A 64 1.54 11.06 -7.81
CA GLN A 64 0.21 11.66 -7.63
C GLN A 64 -0.74 11.28 -8.76
N LYS A 65 -0.28 11.29 -10.03
CA LYS A 65 -1.10 10.86 -11.16
C LYS A 65 -1.50 9.39 -11.09
N LEU A 66 -0.63 8.52 -10.56
CA LEU A 66 -0.96 7.12 -10.32
C LEU A 66 -2.04 6.98 -9.23
N GLN A 67 -1.93 7.78 -8.15
CA GLN A 67 -2.96 7.82 -7.10
C GLN A 67 -4.32 8.31 -7.65
N ASP A 68 -4.32 9.32 -8.53
CA ASP A 68 -5.53 9.80 -9.20
C ASP A 68 -6.17 8.70 -10.08
N ASN A 69 -5.36 7.96 -10.84
CA ASN A 69 -5.82 6.81 -11.62
C ASN A 69 -6.41 5.72 -10.70
N GLY A 70 -5.73 5.40 -9.60
CA GLY A 70 -6.20 4.46 -8.59
C GLY A 70 -7.55 4.89 -8.01
N LEU A 71 -7.66 6.13 -7.54
CA LEU A 71 -8.92 6.67 -7.00
C LEU A 71 -10.05 6.63 -8.03
N LEU A 72 -9.76 6.93 -9.29
CA LEU A 72 -10.72 6.82 -10.39
C LEU A 72 -11.18 5.38 -10.60
N SER A 73 -10.25 4.41 -10.56
CA SER A 73 -10.56 2.98 -10.65
C SER A 73 -11.45 2.53 -9.48
N TYR A 74 -11.09 2.87 -8.25
CA TYR A 74 -11.89 2.54 -7.06
C TYR A 74 -13.30 3.15 -7.10
N SER A 75 -13.44 4.36 -7.61
CA SER A 75 -14.73 5.06 -7.66
C SER A 75 -15.64 4.58 -8.81
N ARG A 76 -15.07 4.21 -9.96
CA ARG A 76 -15.81 3.86 -11.17
C ARG A 76 -16.01 2.38 -11.39
N ALA A 77 -15.10 1.57 -10.87
CA ALA A 77 -15.10 0.13 -11.03
C ALA A 77 -14.58 -0.59 -9.76
N PRO A 78 -15.24 -0.38 -8.60
CA PRO A 78 -14.80 -0.94 -7.33
C PRO A 78 -14.71 -2.47 -7.36
N GLU A 79 -15.51 -3.14 -8.18
CA GLU A 79 -15.53 -4.59 -8.34
C GLU A 79 -14.23 -5.19 -8.89
N PHE A 80 -13.35 -4.38 -9.48
CA PHE A 80 -12.04 -4.79 -9.97
C PHE A 80 -10.91 -4.57 -8.97
N ASN A 81 -11.23 -4.04 -7.80
CA ASN A 81 -10.26 -3.74 -6.76
C ASN A 81 -10.49 -4.64 -5.53
N LEU A 82 -9.54 -4.64 -4.59
CA LEU A 82 -9.62 -5.42 -3.33
C LEU A 82 -10.79 -5.01 -2.42
N SER A 83 -11.52 -3.97 -2.79
CA SER A 83 -12.60 -3.38 -1.99
C SER A 83 -13.94 -4.10 -2.08
N VAL A 84 -14.12 -5.06 -2.98
CA VAL A 84 -15.41 -5.69 -3.22
C VAL A 84 -15.36 -7.20 -3.02
N GLY A 85 -16.01 -7.63 -1.93
CA GLY A 85 -16.27 -9.04 -1.64
C GLY A 85 -15.01 -9.87 -1.30
N PRO A 86 -15.22 -11.11 -0.91
CA PRO A 86 -14.12 -12.03 -0.63
C PRO A 86 -13.46 -12.47 -1.95
N ARG A 87 -12.24 -12.03 -2.18
CA ARG A 87 -11.37 -12.53 -3.25
C ARG A 87 -10.58 -13.74 -2.75
N GLU A 88 -10.38 -14.74 -3.60
CA GLU A 88 -9.64 -15.96 -3.24
C GLU A 88 -8.18 -15.66 -2.85
N ASP A 89 -7.52 -14.75 -3.59
CA ASP A 89 -6.16 -14.30 -3.31
C ASP A 89 -6.05 -13.53 -1.97
N ALA A 90 -7.01 -12.68 -1.66
CA ALA A 90 -7.08 -11.98 -0.38
C ALA A 90 -7.30 -12.93 0.80
N GLN A 91 -8.15 -13.97 0.61
CA GLN A 91 -8.34 -15.02 1.62
C GLN A 91 -7.08 -15.89 1.77
N ALA A 92 -6.41 -16.21 0.68
CA ALA A 92 -5.13 -16.92 0.71
C ALA A 92 -4.06 -16.11 1.45
N PHE A 93 -3.96 -14.80 1.18
CA PHE A 93 -3.04 -13.92 1.90
C PHE A 93 -3.39 -13.82 3.39
N LYS A 94 -4.67 -13.69 3.75
CA LYS A 94 -5.12 -13.73 5.16
C LYS A 94 -4.69 -15.00 5.87
N ALA A 95 -4.90 -16.15 5.22
CA ALA A 95 -4.51 -17.45 5.76
C ALA A 95 -2.99 -17.62 5.88
N PHE A 96 -2.24 -17.02 4.96
CA PHE A 96 -0.78 -16.99 5.01
C PHE A 96 -0.26 -16.03 6.08
N ALA A 97 -0.69 -14.78 6.11
CA ALA A 97 -0.17 -13.73 6.97
C ALA A 97 -0.53 -13.93 8.44
N GLN A 98 -1.72 -14.47 8.71
CA GLN A 98 -2.26 -14.71 10.07
C GLN A 98 -2.03 -13.49 11.01
N PRO A 99 -2.41 -12.27 10.61
CA PRO A 99 -2.10 -11.07 11.37
C PRO A 99 -2.78 -11.09 12.74
N ALA A 100 -2.04 -10.72 13.77
CA ALA A 100 -2.51 -10.72 15.15
C ALA A 100 -2.03 -9.49 15.92
N GLY A 101 -2.59 -9.25 17.10
CA GLY A 101 -2.22 -8.14 17.97
C GLY A 101 -2.67 -6.77 17.44
N LEU A 102 -1.80 -5.77 17.53
CA LEU A 102 -1.97 -4.47 16.89
C LEU A 102 -1.41 -4.52 15.48
N ILE A 103 -2.28 -4.36 14.50
CA ILE A 103 -1.98 -4.56 13.07
C ILE A 103 -1.88 -3.20 12.37
N LEU A 104 -0.80 -3.00 11.59
CA LEU A 104 -0.69 -1.91 10.63
C LEU A 104 -0.88 -2.44 9.21
N ASP A 105 -1.77 -1.82 8.45
CA ASP A 105 -2.01 -2.10 7.03
C ASP A 105 -1.49 -0.92 6.20
N VAL A 106 -0.36 -1.11 5.53
CA VAL A 106 0.31 -0.06 4.73
C VAL A 106 -0.17 -0.14 3.28
N GLY A 107 -0.83 0.92 2.82
CA GLY A 107 -1.53 0.94 1.55
C GLY A 107 -2.87 0.22 1.63
N CYS A 108 -3.63 0.50 2.69
CA CYS A 108 -4.93 -0.16 2.95
C CYS A 108 -6.02 0.20 1.92
N GLY A 109 -5.75 1.13 1.02
CA GLY A 109 -6.72 1.62 0.02
C GLY A 109 -7.88 2.43 0.61
N PRO A 110 -8.80 2.90 -0.23
CA PRO A 110 -9.96 3.68 0.19
C PRO A 110 -11.16 2.82 0.62
N GLN A 111 -10.97 1.54 0.87
CA GLN A 111 -12.03 0.58 1.20
C GLN A 111 -12.49 0.66 2.66
N THR A 112 -13.73 0.22 2.91
CA THR A 112 -14.32 0.24 4.26
C THR A 112 -13.70 -0.80 5.18
N TYR A 113 -13.48 -2.01 4.66
CA TYR A 113 -12.83 -3.11 5.38
C TYR A 113 -12.26 -4.12 4.39
N PRO A 114 -10.93 -4.20 4.25
CA PRO A 114 -10.29 -5.18 3.37
C PRO A 114 -10.53 -6.62 3.81
N SER A 115 -10.84 -7.51 2.84
CA SER A 115 -11.20 -8.90 3.14
C SER A 115 -10.03 -9.77 3.62
N TYR A 116 -8.80 -9.31 3.47
CA TYR A 116 -7.60 -9.97 4.01
C TYR A 116 -7.33 -9.64 5.48
N LEU A 117 -8.02 -8.67 6.06
CA LEU A 117 -7.90 -8.37 7.48
C LEU A 117 -8.71 -9.36 8.34
N PRO A 118 -8.35 -9.60 9.60
CA PRO A 118 -9.14 -10.42 10.50
C PRO A 118 -10.47 -9.74 10.79
N GLU A 119 -11.53 -10.52 11.02
CA GLU A 119 -12.89 -10.00 11.29
C GLU A 119 -12.98 -9.13 12.55
N SER A 120 -12.08 -9.34 13.49
CA SER A 120 -11.93 -8.55 14.69
C SER A 120 -10.45 -8.32 14.99
N GLY A 121 -10.10 -7.13 15.48
CA GLY A 121 -8.71 -6.82 15.80
C GLY A 121 -8.48 -5.33 16.04
N ARG A 122 -7.31 -5.00 16.54
CA ARG A 122 -6.82 -3.63 16.69
C ARG A 122 -6.07 -3.26 15.40
N ILE A 123 -6.76 -2.65 14.45
CA ILE A 123 -6.25 -2.38 13.12
C ILE A 123 -6.08 -0.87 12.92
N VAL A 124 -4.94 -0.50 12.39
CA VAL A 124 -4.61 0.83 11.90
C VAL A 124 -4.26 0.72 10.43
N GLY A 125 -4.91 1.48 9.57
CA GLY A 125 -4.57 1.59 8.15
C GLY A 125 -3.90 2.91 7.84
N ILE A 126 -2.97 2.90 6.91
CA ILE A 126 -2.37 4.11 6.35
C ILE A 126 -2.42 4.06 4.82
N ASP A 127 -2.89 5.14 4.21
CA ASP A 127 -3.01 5.26 2.75
C ASP A 127 -3.07 6.74 2.34
N PRO A 128 -2.55 7.14 1.18
CA PRO A 128 -2.75 8.50 0.66
C PRO A 128 -4.20 8.77 0.25
N LEU A 129 -4.98 7.74 -0.06
CA LEU A 129 -6.35 7.85 -0.55
C LEU A 129 -7.36 7.80 0.62
N VAL A 130 -8.05 8.91 0.82
CA VAL A 130 -9.10 9.05 1.84
C VAL A 130 -10.37 8.46 1.36
N GLY A 131 -10.88 7.43 1.23
CA GLY A 131 -12.19 6.97 0.71
C GLY A 131 -13.37 7.87 1.09
N GLN A 132 -14.49 7.62 0.45
CA GLN A 132 -15.73 8.37 0.67
C GLN A 132 -16.58 7.79 1.82
N GLN A 133 -16.35 6.55 2.18
CA GLN A 133 -17.12 5.82 3.19
C GLN A 133 -16.31 5.69 4.50
N PRO A 134 -16.96 5.70 5.66
CA PRO A 134 -16.31 5.41 6.93
C PRO A 134 -15.65 4.03 6.91
N ARG A 135 -14.47 3.94 7.51
CA ARG A 135 -13.75 2.67 7.66
C ARG A 135 -14.15 1.98 8.97
N GLY A 136 -14.13 0.66 8.98
CA GLY A 136 -14.34 -0.17 10.17
C GLY A 136 -13.10 -0.29 11.08
N PHE A 137 -12.03 0.49 10.81
CA PHE A 137 -10.77 0.48 11.54
C PHE A 137 -10.19 1.90 11.66
N SER A 138 -9.19 2.08 12.52
CA SER A 138 -8.50 3.37 12.69
C SER A 138 -7.66 3.68 11.46
N PHE A 139 -7.69 4.93 10.97
CA PHE A 139 -7.07 5.31 9.72
C PHE A 139 -6.27 6.61 9.82
N VAL A 140 -5.13 6.64 9.16
CA VAL A 140 -4.29 7.82 8.96
C VAL A 140 -4.07 8.04 7.46
N GLN A 141 -4.25 9.25 6.98
CA GLN A 141 -3.82 9.61 5.64
C GLN A 141 -2.32 9.85 5.65
N GLY A 142 -1.56 9.09 4.84
CA GLY A 142 -0.11 9.19 4.81
C GLY A 142 0.51 8.27 3.76
N ILE A 143 1.82 8.17 3.79
CA ILE A 143 2.61 7.35 2.86
C ILE A 143 3.55 6.41 3.61
N GLY A 144 3.86 5.27 3.00
CA GLY A 144 4.67 4.23 3.62
C GLY A 144 6.10 4.66 3.90
N GLU A 145 6.66 5.59 3.12
CA GLU A 145 8.02 6.10 3.28
C GLU A 145 8.23 6.98 4.53
N TYR A 146 7.14 7.40 5.16
CA TYR A 146 7.13 8.26 6.35
C TYR A 146 5.99 7.86 7.27
N LEU A 147 6.14 6.74 7.97
CA LEU A 147 5.14 6.24 8.89
C LEU A 147 5.06 7.10 10.16
N PRO A 148 3.90 7.69 10.45
CA PRO A 148 3.75 8.60 11.59
C PRO A 148 3.47 7.84 12.89
N PHE A 149 4.17 6.75 13.13
CA PHE A 149 3.95 5.91 14.31
C PHE A 149 5.24 5.76 15.12
N ARG A 150 5.06 5.54 16.42
CA ARG A 150 6.17 5.27 17.34
C ARG A 150 6.91 4.00 16.94
N ASP A 151 8.17 3.92 17.36
CA ASP A 151 8.97 2.71 17.25
C ASP A 151 8.30 1.56 17.99
N GLU A 152 8.54 0.33 17.55
CA GLU A 152 8.13 -0.90 18.22
C GLU A 152 6.66 -0.94 18.67
N THR A 153 5.76 -0.46 17.81
CA THR A 153 4.34 -0.29 18.10
C THR A 153 3.50 -1.49 17.67
N PHE A 154 3.76 -2.05 16.48
CA PHE A 154 2.89 -3.02 15.86
C PHE A 154 3.40 -4.46 16.03
N ASP A 155 2.46 -5.37 16.25
CA ASP A 155 2.73 -6.80 16.32
C ASP A 155 2.77 -7.42 14.91
N SER A 156 1.96 -6.89 13.99
CA SER A 156 1.92 -7.31 12.59
C SER A 156 1.86 -6.11 11.67
N ILE A 157 2.63 -6.13 10.57
CA ILE A 157 2.56 -5.11 9.52
C ILE A 157 2.30 -5.81 8.19
N LEU A 158 1.32 -5.28 7.43
CA LEU A 158 0.87 -5.84 6.18
C LEU A 158 1.14 -4.88 5.03
N TYR A 159 1.55 -5.44 3.89
CA TYR A 159 1.56 -4.81 2.57
C TYR A 159 0.78 -5.73 1.63
N ALA A 160 -0.50 -5.46 1.46
CA ALA A 160 -1.37 -6.30 0.64
C ALA A 160 -1.47 -5.73 -0.79
N SER A 161 -0.57 -6.16 -1.68
CA SER A 161 -0.47 -5.66 -3.07
C SER A 161 -0.36 -4.13 -3.11
N SER A 162 0.48 -3.57 -2.24
CA SER A 162 0.64 -2.12 -2.10
C SER A 162 2.08 -1.62 -2.27
N LEU A 163 3.07 -2.51 -2.16
CA LEU A 163 4.48 -2.13 -2.15
C LEU A 163 4.95 -1.59 -3.52
N ASP A 164 4.36 -2.02 -4.62
CA ASP A 164 4.62 -1.59 -5.99
C ASP A 164 3.98 -0.23 -6.35
N HIS A 165 3.09 0.27 -5.50
CA HIS A 165 2.52 1.62 -5.58
C HIS A 165 3.37 2.68 -4.84
N ILE A 166 4.38 2.27 -4.09
CA ILE A 166 5.23 3.11 -3.26
C ILE A 166 6.42 3.64 -4.07
N ILE A 167 6.81 4.90 -3.87
CA ILE A 167 7.91 5.54 -4.62
C ILE A 167 9.25 4.93 -4.25
N ASP A 168 9.48 4.70 -2.95
CA ASP A 168 10.67 4.05 -2.39
C ASP A 168 10.27 2.90 -1.46
N PRO A 169 10.05 1.70 -2.04
CA PRO A 169 9.64 0.52 -1.28
C PRO A 169 10.63 0.14 -0.17
N LYS A 170 11.94 0.29 -0.42
CA LYS A 170 12.97 -0.02 0.59
C LYS A 170 12.86 0.89 1.79
N ARG A 171 12.66 2.19 1.58
CA ARG A 171 12.45 3.16 2.66
C ARG A 171 11.17 2.85 3.44
N SER A 172 10.10 2.51 2.74
CA SER A 172 8.85 2.11 3.39
C SER A 172 9.02 0.87 4.27
N LEU A 173 9.76 -0.12 3.81
CA LEU A 173 10.10 -1.29 4.61
C LEU A 173 10.98 -0.94 5.80
N ALA A 174 11.93 0.01 5.68
CA ALA A 174 12.74 0.48 6.80
C ALA A 174 11.86 1.15 7.88
N GLU A 175 10.90 1.97 7.48
CA GLU A 175 9.91 2.54 8.40
C GLU A 175 9.05 1.46 9.07
N ALA A 176 8.63 0.45 8.31
CA ALA A 176 7.91 -0.69 8.86
C ALA A 176 8.75 -1.44 9.91
N VAL A 177 10.04 -1.69 9.64
CA VAL A 177 10.97 -2.31 10.62
C VAL A 177 11.10 -1.46 11.88
N ARG A 178 11.16 -0.13 11.76
CA ARG A 178 11.19 0.78 12.93
C ARG A 178 9.91 0.62 13.78
N CYS A 179 8.76 0.60 13.14
CA CYS A 179 7.47 0.52 13.83
C CYS A 179 7.13 -0.91 14.31
N LEU A 180 7.85 -1.94 13.86
CA LEU A 180 7.61 -3.32 14.21
C LEU A 180 8.23 -3.64 15.58
N LYS A 181 7.47 -4.30 16.45
CA LYS A 181 7.99 -4.85 17.71
C LYS A 181 9.06 -5.91 17.47
N PRO A 182 9.93 -6.20 18.46
CA PRO A 182 10.98 -7.22 18.32
C PRO A 182 10.47 -8.59 17.85
N GLU A 183 9.37 -9.07 18.40
CA GLU A 183 8.77 -10.39 18.03
C GLU A 183 7.69 -10.26 16.93
N GLY A 184 7.55 -9.11 16.32
CA GLY A 184 6.57 -8.83 15.29
C GLY A 184 7.00 -9.34 13.92
N HIS A 185 6.04 -9.42 13.01
CA HIS A 185 6.32 -9.84 11.63
C HIS A 185 5.72 -8.89 10.60
N ILE A 186 6.39 -8.81 9.45
CA ILE A 186 5.93 -8.11 8.26
C ILE A 186 5.46 -9.17 7.26
N SER A 187 4.26 -9.01 6.72
CA SER A 187 3.74 -9.87 5.66
C SER A 187 3.52 -9.06 4.39
N LEU A 188 4.12 -9.52 3.30
CA LEU A 188 4.09 -8.91 1.99
C LEU A 188 3.27 -9.77 1.03
N TRP A 189 2.35 -9.16 0.32
CA TRP A 189 1.78 -9.72 -0.89
C TRP A 189 2.24 -8.86 -2.06
N ILE A 190 3.03 -9.45 -2.93
CA ILE A 190 3.57 -8.81 -4.13
C ILE A 190 2.86 -9.42 -5.32
N ASP A 191 2.14 -8.59 -6.06
CA ASP A 191 1.38 -9.01 -7.23
C ASP A 191 2.11 -8.61 -8.51
N GLY A 192 1.90 -9.39 -9.59
CA GLY A 192 2.46 -9.09 -10.89
C GLY A 192 3.98 -9.02 -10.91
N LEU A 193 4.65 -10.00 -10.30
CA LEU A 193 6.10 -10.09 -10.29
C LEU A 193 6.70 -9.89 -11.70
N ALA A 194 7.68 -9.01 -11.80
CA ALA A 194 8.50 -8.90 -12.99
C ALA A 194 9.40 -10.14 -13.11
N ALA A 195 9.55 -10.66 -14.33
CA ALA A 195 10.56 -11.68 -14.58
C ALA A 195 11.95 -11.17 -14.21
N ASP A 196 12.79 -12.03 -13.66
CA ASP A 196 14.18 -11.68 -13.37
C ASP A 196 14.88 -11.22 -14.66
N GLY A 197 15.49 -10.02 -14.59
CA GLY A 197 16.12 -9.40 -15.74
C GLY A 197 15.20 -8.57 -16.65
N ALA A 198 13.92 -8.42 -16.31
CA ALA A 198 13.04 -7.51 -17.04
C ALA A 198 13.54 -6.06 -16.95
N PRO A 199 13.51 -5.29 -18.07
CA PRO A 199 14.02 -3.92 -18.07
C PRO A 199 13.20 -3.05 -17.12
N ALA A 200 13.90 -2.25 -16.32
CA ALA A 200 13.28 -1.29 -15.39
C ALA A 200 12.38 -0.25 -16.09
N ASN A 201 12.58 -0.02 -17.39
CA ASN A 201 11.77 0.84 -18.26
C ASN A 201 11.43 0.12 -19.55
N PRO A 202 10.39 -0.71 -19.60
CA PRO A 202 9.97 -1.36 -20.82
C PRO A 202 9.49 -0.34 -21.86
N SER A 203 9.77 -0.62 -23.14
CA SER A 203 9.30 0.16 -24.27
C SER A 203 7.76 0.21 -24.30
N ARG A 204 7.19 1.21 -25.03
CA ARG A 204 5.73 1.29 -25.21
C ARG A 204 5.12 0.00 -25.75
N TRP A 205 5.83 -0.70 -26.63
CA TRP A 205 5.38 -1.96 -27.23
C TRP A 205 5.41 -3.13 -26.23
N GLU A 206 6.49 -3.26 -25.44
CA GLU A 206 6.59 -4.25 -24.37
C GLU A 206 5.51 -4.03 -23.31
N ARG A 207 5.22 -2.76 -22.93
CA ARG A 207 4.10 -2.42 -22.05
C ARG A 207 2.76 -2.84 -22.64
N TYR A 208 2.53 -2.64 -23.94
CA TYR A 208 1.32 -3.09 -24.64
C TYR A 208 1.19 -4.62 -24.65
N GLN A 209 2.27 -5.34 -24.88
CA GLN A 209 2.28 -6.81 -24.85
C GLN A 209 2.01 -7.35 -23.44
N VAL A 210 2.63 -6.76 -22.42
CA VAL A 210 2.38 -7.13 -21.01
C VAL A 210 0.93 -6.85 -20.63
N LEU A 211 0.38 -5.69 -21.01
CA LEU A 211 -1.03 -5.35 -20.74
C LEU A 211 -2.01 -6.26 -21.49
N ALA A 212 -1.74 -6.58 -22.76
CA ALA A 212 -2.56 -7.48 -23.54
C ALA A 212 -2.52 -8.91 -22.96
N ASN A 213 -1.35 -9.40 -22.60
CA ASN A 213 -1.17 -10.73 -22.02
C ASN A 213 -1.73 -10.82 -20.59
N LYS A 214 -1.45 -9.81 -19.72
CA LYS A 214 -2.02 -9.75 -18.36
C LYS A 214 -3.54 -9.53 -18.41
N GLY A 215 -4.03 -8.63 -19.25
CA GLY A 215 -5.45 -8.38 -19.41
C GLY A 215 -6.20 -9.62 -19.89
N PHE A 216 -5.67 -10.35 -20.85
CA PHE A 216 -6.29 -11.58 -21.37
C PHE A 216 -6.20 -12.73 -20.34
N LYS A 217 -5.05 -12.92 -19.69
CA LYS A 217 -4.88 -13.89 -18.60
C LYS A 217 -5.77 -13.56 -17.40
N SER A 218 -5.82 -12.28 -16.96
CA SER A 218 -6.66 -11.84 -15.86
C SER A 218 -8.15 -12.02 -16.13
N LEU A 219 -8.62 -11.69 -17.35
CA LEU A 219 -10.01 -11.91 -17.75
C LEU A 219 -10.41 -13.38 -17.72
N TRP A 220 -9.51 -14.29 -18.07
CA TRP A 220 -9.75 -15.73 -18.06
C TRP A 220 -9.57 -16.36 -16.68
N ARG A 221 -8.49 -16.02 -16.00
CA ARG A 221 -8.04 -16.65 -14.76
C ARG A 221 -8.95 -16.34 -13.57
N HIS A 222 -9.37 -15.08 -13.44
CA HIS A 222 -10.27 -14.69 -12.35
C HIS A 222 -11.74 -14.86 -12.68
N SER A 223 -12.07 -15.46 -13.82
CA SER A 223 -13.46 -15.59 -14.30
C SER A 223 -14.29 -14.30 -14.11
N TRP A 224 -13.64 -13.14 -14.24
CA TRP A 224 -14.28 -11.84 -14.01
C TRP A 224 -15.49 -11.65 -14.92
N LEU A 225 -15.39 -12.10 -16.19
CA LEU A 225 -16.54 -12.14 -17.10
C LEU A 225 -17.70 -12.93 -16.52
N ALA A 226 -17.43 -14.04 -15.83
CA ALA A 226 -18.47 -14.86 -15.20
C ALA A 226 -18.97 -14.24 -13.87
N LYS A 227 -18.08 -13.63 -13.07
CA LYS A 227 -18.42 -13.08 -11.75
C LYS A 227 -19.10 -11.70 -11.84
N ILE A 228 -18.67 -10.81 -12.72
CA ILE A 228 -19.14 -9.41 -12.79
C ILE A 228 -19.82 -9.04 -14.10
N GLY A 229 -19.75 -9.89 -15.09
CA GLY A 229 -20.45 -9.78 -16.37
C GLY A 229 -19.76 -8.90 -17.43
N LEU A 230 -20.03 -9.20 -18.68
CA LEU A 230 -19.40 -8.59 -19.85
C LEU A 230 -19.52 -7.05 -19.88
N ARG A 231 -20.68 -6.51 -19.53
CA ARG A 231 -20.92 -5.05 -19.58
C ARG A 231 -20.00 -4.28 -18.63
N ARG A 232 -19.80 -4.76 -17.41
CA ARG A 232 -18.90 -4.12 -16.43
C ARG A 232 -17.45 -4.27 -16.83
N THR A 233 -17.07 -5.44 -17.32
CA THR A 233 -15.72 -5.68 -17.85
C THR A 233 -15.40 -4.73 -19.01
N LEU A 234 -16.28 -4.57 -19.98
CA LEU A 234 -16.10 -3.62 -21.08
C LEU A 234 -16.04 -2.17 -20.60
N SER A 235 -16.83 -1.81 -19.59
CA SER A 235 -16.80 -0.48 -18.96
C SER A 235 -15.42 -0.21 -18.31
N TYR A 236 -14.86 -1.19 -17.61
CA TYR A 236 -13.54 -1.09 -17.00
C TYR A 236 -12.43 -0.96 -18.05
N VAL A 237 -12.45 -1.81 -19.07
CA VAL A 237 -11.50 -1.71 -20.20
C VAL A 237 -11.57 -0.33 -20.85
N GLY A 238 -12.78 0.20 -21.07
CA GLY A 238 -12.99 1.55 -21.60
C GLY A 238 -12.50 2.66 -20.65
N LEU A 239 -12.56 2.44 -19.34
CA LEU A 239 -12.00 3.35 -18.33
C LEU A 239 -10.47 3.38 -18.42
N VAL A 240 -9.83 2.21 -18.37
CA VAL A 240 -8.36 2.09 -18.42
C VAL A 240 -7.79 2.60 -19.74
N ALA A 241 -8.48 2.36 -20.86
CA ALA A 241 -8.06 2.85 -22.18
C ALA A 241 -8.02 4.38 -22.29
N ARG A 242 -8.71 5.10 -21.40
CA ARG A 242 -8.70 6.59 -21.33
C ARG A 242 -7.65 7.13 -20.36
N MET A 243 -7.06 6.28 -19.54
CA MET A 243 -5.99 6.67 -18.64
C MET A 243 -4.68 6.85 -19.41
N THR A 244 -3.79 7.66 -18.87
CA THR A 244 -2.44 7.82 -19.39
C THR A 244 -1.44 7.21 -18.41
N ILE A 245 -0.44 6.51 -18.92
CA ILE A 245 0.69 6.06 -18.10
C ILE A 245 1.59 7.29 -17.87
N PRO A 246 1.75 7.74 -16.62
CA PRO A 246 2.63 8.86 -16.34
C PRO A 246 4.09 8.54 -16.71
N ALA A 247 4.85 9.56 -17.11
CA ALA A 247 6.27 9.38 -17.38
C ALA A 247 6.99 8.89 -16.10
N GLY A 248 7.80 7.85 -16.23
CA GLY A 248 8.52 7.24 -15.11
C GLY A 248 7.73 6.21 -14.30
N ALA A 249 6.48 5.93 -14.67
CA ALA A 249 5.69 4.84 -14.10
C ALA A 249 5.79 3.56 -14.95
N SER A 250 5.60 2.41 -14.33
CA SER A 250 5.60 1.11 -15.01
C SER A 250 4.33 0.87 -15.80
N ASP A 251 3.17 1.24 -15.24
CA ASP A 251 1.87 1.15 -15.92
C ASP A 251 0.88 2.22 -15.41
N TYR A 252 -0.42 1.99 -15.57
CA TYR A 252 -1.48 2.95 -15.18
C TYR A 252 -1.62 3.15 -13.68
N PHE A 253 -1.19 2.19 -12.87
CA PHE A 253 -1.42 2.15 -11.42
C PHE A 253 -0.13 1.98 -10.62
N HIS A 254 0.89 1.28 -11.18
CA HIS A 254 2.08 0.90 -10.45
C HIS A 254 3.25 1.81 -10.76
N PHE A 255 3.93 2.21 -9.69
CA PHE A 255 5.15 3.00 -9.81
C PHE A 255 6.30 2.15 -10.36
N ALA A 256 6.46 0.94 -9.84
CA ALA A 256 7.46 -0.02 -10.27
C ALA A 256 6.87 -1.44 -10.29
N HIS A 257 7.36 -2.29 -11.19
CA HIS A 257 7.16 -3.72 -11.06
C HIS A 257 8.29 -4.29 -10.22
N LEU A 258 7.93 -4.98 -9.14
CA LEU A 258 8.88 -5.60 -8.23
C LEU A 258 9.28 -6.99 -8.74
N ASN A 259 10.52 -7.38 -8.49
CA ASN A 259 10.95 -8.76 -8.68
C ASN A 259 11.33 -9.39 -7.33
N SER A 260 11.32 -10.70 -7.29
CA SER A 260 11.60 -11.48 -6.09
C SER A 260 13.02 -11.24 -5.53
N ALA A 261 14.01 -11.04 -6.40
CA ALA A 261 15.39 -10.80 -6.02
C ALA A 261 15.56 -9.43 -5.33
N ALA A 262 14.93 -8.38 -5.86
CA ALA A 262 14.95 -7.05 -5.26
C ALA A 262 14.33 -7.06 -3.85
N VAL A 263 13.16 -7.68 -3.69
CA VAL A 263 12.51 -7.79 -2.37
C VAL A 263 13.37 -8.57 -1.39
N SER A 264 13.92 -9.71 -1.80
CA SER A 264 14.83 -10.49 -0.95
C SER A 264 16.10 -9.71 -0.57
N GLY A 265 16.64 -8.91 -1.50
CA GLY A 265 17.77 -8.02 -1.24
C GLY A 265 17.42 -6.97 -0.17
N TRP A 266 16.28 -6.29 -0.29
CA TRP A 266 15.84 -5.29 0.70
C TRP A 266 15.60 -5.90 2.07
N LEU A 267 14.97 -7.08 2.17
CA LEU A 267 14.78 -7.76 3.43
C LEU A 267 16.13 -8.05 4.12
N ASN A 268 17.12 -8.55 3.37
CA ASN A 268 18.45 -8.81 3.91
C ASN A 268 19.17 -7.53 4.37
N GLU A 269 19.12 -6.46 3.56
CA GLU A 269 19.73 -5.17 3.90
C GLU A 269 19.10 -4.52 5.15
N LEU A 270 17.81 -4.77 5.38
CA LEU A 270 17.05 -4.28 6.54
C LEU A 270 17.13 -5.22 7.75
N ASN A 271 18.01 -6.20 7.72
CA ASN A 271 18.16 -7.20 8.78
C ASN A 271 16.87 -7.96 9.10
N LEU A 272 16.06 -8.22 8.06
CA LEU A 272 14.88 -9.08 8.13
C LEU A 272 15.20 -10.49 7.63
N MET A 273 14.63 -11.47 8.25
CA MET A 273 14.69 -12.88 7.83
C MET A 273 13.33 -13.32 7.32
N ALA A 274 13.26 -13.78 6.08
CA ALA A 274 12.05 -14.40 5.57
C ALA A 274 11.84 -15.76 6.25
N ILE A 275 10.78 -15.87 7.05
CA ILE A 275 10.43 -17.10 7.79
C ILE A 275 9.44 -17.97 7.02
N ARG A 276 8.66 -17.37 6.13
CA ARG A 276 7.72 -18.07 5.24
C ARG A 276 7.71 -17.44 3.89
N ARG A 277 7.58 -18.25 2.84
CA ARG A 277 7.44 -17.82 1.46
C ARG A 277 6.50 -18.76 0.72
N GLN A 278 5.60 -18.20 -0.06
CA GLN A 278 4.64 -18.97 -0.85
C GLN A 278 4.37 -18.25 -2.16
N GLU A 279 4.57 -18.96 -3.27
CA GLU A 279 4.09 -18.52 -4.57
C GLU A 279 2.60 -18.82 -4.67
N TYR A 280 1.85 -17.86 -5.19
CA TYR A 280 0.42 -17.95 -5.38
C TYR A 280 0.09 -17.62 -6.83
N ASP A 281 -0.91 -18.31 -7.38
CA ASP A 281 -1.40 -18.10 -8.74
C ASP A 281 -0.31 -18.30 -9.82
N GLU A 282 0.32 -19.50 -9.82
CA GLU A 282 1.35 -19.91 -10.78
C GLU A 282 2.51 -18.89 -10.91
N ALA A 283 2.94 -18.36 -9.77
CA ALA A 283 4.06 -17.42 -9.62
C ALA A 283 3.82 -15.98 -10.13
N ASP A 284 2.59 -15.61 -10.45
CA ASP A 284 2.27 -14.19 -10.71
C ASP A 284 2.21 -13.37 -9.41
N SER A 285 2.00 -14.00 -8.25
CA SER A 285 2.00 -13.38 -6.93
C SER A 285 2.91 -14.11 -5.95
N LEU A 286 3.53 -13.37 -5.05
CA LEU A 286 4.42 -13.88 -4.02
C LEU A 286 3.97 -13.37 -2.65
N PHE A 287 3.77 -14.29 -1.71
CA PHE A 287 3.60 -13.99 -0.30
C PHE A 287 4.91 -14.24 0.43
N VAL A 288 5.35 -13.26 1.22
CA VAL A 288 6.54 -13.36 2.07
C VAL A 288 6.19 -12.88 3.46
N GLN A 289 6.58 -13.63 4.47
CA GLN A 289 6.52 -13.22 5.86
C GLN A 289 7.94 -13.15 6.41
N ALA A 290 8.29 -12.07 7.07
CA ALA A 290 9.61 -11.83 7.59
C ALA A 290 9.56 -11.24 9.00
N GLU A 291 10.58 -11.52 9.79
CA GLU A 291 10.79 -11.02 11.14
C GLU A 291 12.17 -10.37 11.28
N LYS A 292 12.39 -9.59 12.33
CA LYS A 292 13.72 -9.03 12.62
C LYS A 292 14.69 -10.20 12.93
N LYS A 293 15.91 -10.14 12.38
CA LYS A 293 16.99 -11.03 12.81
C LYS A 293 17.43 -10.63 14.23
N GLU A 294 17.64 -11.62 15.07
CA GLU A 294 18.26 -11.43 16.39
C GLU A 294 19.68 -10.87 16.29
#